data_891130fa8c3b5129578d09bbbf80d3a8
#
_entry.id   891130fa8c3b5129578d09bbbf80d3a8
#
_cell.length_a   1.000
_cell.length_b   1.000
_cell.length_c   1.000
_cell.angle_alpha   90.00
_cell.angle_beta   90.00
_cell.angle_gamma   90.00
#
_symmetry.space_group_name_H-M   'P 1'
#
loop_
_entity.id
_entity.type
_entity.pdbx_description
1 polymer ?
#
loop_
_entity_poly.entity_id
_entity_poly.type
_entity_poly.pdbx_seq_one_letter_code
_entity_poly.pdbx_strand_id
1 'polypeptide(L)'
;MCIRDRYNVLDFGAKNNGRDLTTFEIQKAIDKCHSEGGGCVFVPAGEYLVGTLNLKSNVEFHFETGAVLKATTDLSQYQKNNEHLAGVFYTENANNVSITGNGVIFGQGMEFMEKTVAKRIVGDVNNYIRQKFDFRKVEKGTLGDGPVNPKDRFHQMVIFSNCTDVSLSDFKCVDAPYWTILIVHCDRVKVNKVQIDNNLLIPNSDGCDIISSSNVNVSDCIFSCGDDAIVLAGYAHHFGDPGFKDILNSSKNINVDNCIFRSRSSAIRIGGWDQNHMSNYNFNNITIYDSNCGINLTVRDSGSIQNINFANIRIETRMHTGDWWGNGEPIKISALRLSLIHI
;
A
#
# COMPACT_ATOMS: atom_id res chain seq x y z
N MET A 1 -28.31 -3.81 7.31
CA MET A 1 -28.56 -2.37 7.08
C MET A 1 -28.39 -1.68 8.42
N CYS A 2 -27.24 -1.07 8.62
CA CYS A 2 -26.93 -0.41 9.90
C CYS A 2 -27.73 0.89 9.97
N ILE A 3 -28.55 1.06 11.00
CA ILE A 3 -29.26 2.31 11.31
C ILE A 3 -28.24 3.20 12.04
N ARG A 4 -27.19 3.57 11.34
CA ARG A 4 -26.25 4.61 11.78
C ARG A 4 -26.63 5.90 11.10
N ASP A 5 -26.44 7.02 11.77
CA ASP A 5 -26.63 8.32 11.16
C ASP A 5 -25.77 8.43 9.90
N ARG A 6 -26.38 8.86 8.80
CA ARG A 6 -25.76 8.91 7.47
C ARG A 6 -25.49 10.35 7.07
N TYR A 7 -24.23 10.68 6.86
CA TYR A 7 -23.75 12.01 6.47
C TYR A 7 -23.37 11.96 4.98
N ASN A 8 -24.28 12.41 4.13
CA ASN A 8 -24.04 12.46 2.68
C ASN A 8 -23.11 13.65 2.37
N VAL A 9 -21.96 13.40 1.73
CA VAL A 9 -20.98 14.45 1.42
C VAL A 9 -21.55 15.58 0.55
N LEU A 10 -22.56 15.31 -0.29
CA LEU A 10 -23.23 16.33 -1.10
C LEU A 10 -23.98 17.35 -0.24
N ASP A 11 -24.51 16.96 0.91
CA ASP A 11 -25.21 17.87 1.84
C ASP A 11 -24.25 18.85 2.52
N PHE A 12 -22.94 18.54 2.49
CA PHE A 12 -21.86 19.40 2.97
C PHE A 12 -21.26 20.29 1.87
N GLY A 13 -21.77 20.18 0.64
CA GLY A 13 -21.36 20.98 -0.50
C GLY A 13 -20.29 20.33 -1.38
N ALA A 14 -19.96 19.05 -1.15
CA ALA A 14 -19.03 18.32 -2.02
C ALA A 14 -19.54 18.28 -3.45
N LYS A 15 -18.63 18.45 -4.42
CA LYS A 15 -18.95 18.39 -5.85
C LYS A 15 -18.41 17.11 -6.44
N ASN A 16 -19.27 16.39 -7.14
CA ASN A 16 -18.98 15.08 -7.74
C ASN A 16 -18.67 15.15 -9.24
N ASN A 17 -17.98 16.22 -9.67
CA ASN A 17 -17.69 16.49 -11.09
C ASN A 17 -16.24 16.19 -11.52
N GLY A 18 -15.39 15.71 -10.60
CA GLY A 18 -14.00 15.36 -10.85
C GLY A 18 -13.04 16.50 -11.18
N ARG A 19 -13.49 17.75 -11.04
CA ARG A 19 -12.73 18.96 -11.40
C ARG A 19 -12.52 19.92 -10.24
N ASP A 20 -13.57 20.19 -9.50
CA ASP A 20 -13.51 21.09 -8.34
C ASP A 20 -12.95 20.33 -7.14
N LEU A 21 -11.96 20.91 -6.48
CA LEU A 21 -11.44 20.35 -5.24
C LEU A 21 -12.52 20.36 -4.18
N THR A 22 -12.72 19.23 -3.51
CA THR A 22 -13.82 19.03 -2.54
C THR A 22 -13.34 18.39 -1.24
N THR A 23 -12.05 18.45 -0.95
CA THR A 23 -11.44 17.88 0.28
C THR A 23 -12.08 18.45 1.53
N PHE A 24 -12.29 19.78 1.56
CA PHE A 24 -12.81 20.48 2.72
C PHE A 24 -14.26 20.08 3.05
N GLU A 25 -15.10 19.95 2.04
CA GLU A 25 -16.50 19.57 2.18
C GLU A 25 -16.65 18.14 2.68
N ILE A 26 -15.86 17.22 2.13
CA ILE A 26 -15.83 15.83 2.61
C ILE A 26 -15.27 15.75 4.04
N GLN A 27 -14.21 16.52 4.34
CA GLN A 27 -13.66 16.56 5.69
C GLN A 27 -14.68 17.08 6.71
N LYS A 28 -15.49 18.07 6.37
CA LYS A 28 -16.60 18.53 7.23
C LYS A 28 -17.60 17.42 7.53
N ALA A 29 -17.94 16.58 6.54
CA ALA A 29 -18.82 15.44 6.77
C ALA A 29 -18.21 14.44 7.75
N ILE A 30 -16.91 14.14 7.61
CA ILE A 30 -16.16 13.27 8.52
C ILE A 30 -16.14 13.85 9.93
N ASP A 31 -15.83 15.15 10.06
CA ASP A 31 -15.74 15.84 11.35
C ASP A 31 -17.08 15.88 12.06
N LYS A 32 -18.15 16.16 11.34
CA LYS A 32 -19.52 16.18 11.88
C LYS A 32 -19.94 14.79 12.34
N CYS A 33 -19.74 13.77 11.51
CA CYS A 33 -20.01 12.36 11.85
C CYS A 33 -19.30 11.96 13.15
N HIS A 34 -18.01 12.23 13.23
CA HIS A 34 -17.22 11.93 14.44
C HIS A 34 -17.72 12.68 15.68
N SER A 35 -18.01 13.99 15.56
CA SER A 35 -18.45 14.83 16.69
C SER A 35 -19.81 14.43 17.25
N GLU A 36 -20.63 13.74 16.49
CA GLU A 36 -21.95 13.22 16.91
C GLU A 36 -21.88 11.76 17.38
N GLY A 37 -20.66 11.23 17.62
CA GLY A 37 -20.46 9.90 18.18
C GLY A 37 -20.12 8.83 17.17
N GLY A 38 -20.08 9.17 15.90
CA GLY A 38 -19.77 8.27 14.78
C GLY A 38 -20.98 7.96 13.91
N GLY A 39 -20.75 7.22 12.84
CA GLY A 39 -21.78 6.91 11.86
C GLY A 39 -21.17 6.58 10.49
N CYS A 40 -21.92 6.87 9.44
CA CYS A 40 -21.53 6.59 8.05
C CYS A 40 -21.43 7.88 7.26
N VAL A 41 -20.22 8.24 6.82
CA VAL A 41 -19.98 9.26 5.80
C VAL A 41 -20.20 8.60 4.44
N PHE A 42 -21.26 9.00 3.76
CA PHE A 42 -21.69 8.39 2.52
C PHE A 42 -21.26 9.21 1.31
N VAL A 43 -20.61 8.55 0.38
CA VAL A 43 -20.13 9.15 -0.88
C VAL A 43 -20.95 8.61 -2.05
N PRO A 44 -21.92 9.37 -2.58
CA PRO A 44 -22.70 8.98 -3.75
C PRO A 44 -21.86 8.79 -5.00
N ALA A 45 -22.44 8.15 -6.02
CA ALA A 45 -21.82 7.99 -7.34
C ALA A 45 -21.38 9.35 -7.93
N GLY A 46 -20.21 9.36 -8.56
CA GLY A 46 -19.57 10.53 -9.17
C GLY A 46 -18.10 10.63 -8.87
N GLU A 47 -17.41 11.61 -9.44
CA GLU A 47 -15.98 11.82 -9.24
C GLU A 47 -15.73 13.01 -8.29
N TYR A 48 -14.92 12.79 -7.27
CA TYR A 48 -14.57 13.78 -6.25
C TYR A 48 -13.05 14.02 -6.26
N LEU A 49 -12.64 15.23 -6.65
CA LEU A 49 -11.23 15.61 -6.63
C LEU A 49 -10.82 15.97 -5.19
N VAL A 50 -9.81 15.27 -4.66
CA VAL A 50 -9.43 15.41 -3.25
C VAL A 50 -7.90 15.44 -3.05
N GLY A 51 -7.49 16.12 -1.99
CA GLY A 51 -6.19 15.96 -1.32
C GLY A 51 -6.32 14.99 -0.15
N THR A 52 -5.68 15.29 1.00
CA THR A 52 -5.72 14.42 2.17
C THR A 52 -7.01 14.58 2.98
N LEU A 53 -7.66 13.45 3.24
CA LEU A 53 -8.78 13.30 4.17
C LEU A 53 -8.31 12.58 5.45
N ASN A 54 -8.72 13.09 6.60
CA ASN A 54 -8.39 12.50 7.90
C ASN A 54 -9.61 11.78 8.46
N LEU A 55 -9.60 10.45 8.44
CA LEU A 55 -10.64 9.68 9.11
C LEU A 55 -10.47 9.72 10.62
N LYS A 56 -11.58 9.55 11.34
CA LYS A 56 -11.63 9.65 12.79
C LYS A 56 -12.33 8.45 13.41
N SER A 57 -12.13 8.25 14.69
CA SER A 57 -12.74 7.13 15.43
C SER A 57 -14.26 7.07 15.24
N ASN A 58 -14.79 5.87 15.14
CA ASN A 58 -16.20 5.54 14.96
C ASN A 58 -16.81 6.00 13.62
N VAL A 59 -15.99 6.33 12.62
CA VAL A 59 -16.45 6.74 11.29
C VAL A 59 -16.29 5.59 10.30
N GLU A 60 -17.38 5.26 9.63
CA GLU A 60 -17.37 4.47 8.40
C GLU A 60 -17.39 5.43 7.20
N PHE A 61 -16.40 5.34 6.34
CA PHE A 61 -16.39 6.03 5.05
C PHE A 61 -16.89 5.08 3.97
N HIS A 62 -18.10 5.31 3.50
CA HIS A 62 -18.81 4.36 2.63
C HIS A 62 -18.98 4.88 1.21
N PHE A 63 -18.48 4.14 0.25
CA PHE A 63 -18.65 4.39 -1.17
C PHE A 63 -19.91 3.76 -1.73
N GLU A 64 -20.75 4.54 -2.37
CA GLU A 64 -21.73 3.99 -3.30
C GLU A 64 -21.05 3.44 -4.56
N THR A 65 -21.66 2.46 -5.20
CA THR A 65 -21.18 1.96 -6.49
C THR A 65 -21.11 3.09 -7.51
N GLY A 66 -19.95 3.28 -8.14
CA GLY A 66 -19.70 4.39 -9.08
C GLY A 66 -19.13 5.66 -8.43
N ALA A 67 -18.88 5.66 -7.12
CA ALA A 67 -18.14 6.73 -6.45
C ALA A 67 -16.63 6.60 -6.70
N VAL A 68 -15.98 7.70 -7.06
CA VAL A 68 -14.52 7.77 -7.29
C VAL A 68 -13.93 8.92 -6.51
N LEU A 69 -13.03 8.65 -5.57
CA LEU A 69 -12.12 9.66 -5.05
C LEU A 69 -10.92 9.76 -5.96
N LYS A 70 -10.76 10.89 -6.61
CA LYS A 70 -9.64 11.18 -7.51
C LYS A 70 -8.61 12.04 -6.78
N ALA A 71 -7.42 11.52 -6.59
CA ALA A 71 -6.30 12.25 -6.00
C ALA A 71 -5.94 13.46 -6.86
N THR A 72 -5.81 14.66 -6.28
CA THR A 72 -5.35 15.83 -7.04
C THR A 72 -3.87 15.72 -7.39
N THR A 73 -3.47 16.30 -8.51
CA THR A 73 -2.05 16.41 -8.88
C THR A 73 -1.34 17.62 -8.23
N ASP A 74 -2.11 18.47 -7.55
CA ASP A 74 -1.57 19.60 -6.78
C ASP A 74 -1.05 19.12 -5.43
N LEU A 75 0.26 18.98 -5.29
CA LEU A 75 0.92 18.49 -4.09
C LEU A 75 0.72 19.39 -2.85
N SER A 76 0.33 20.65 -3.03
CA SER A 76 0.02 21.56 -1.92
C SER A 76 -1.26 21.18 -1.15
N GLN A 77 -2.09 20.31 -1.71
CA GLN A 77 -3.35 19.85 -1.11
C GLN A 77 -3.17 18.63 -0.21
N TYR A 78 -1.95 18.15 -0.06
CA TYR A 78 -1.65 16.99 0.77
C TYR A 78 -1.04 17.39 2.11
N GLN A 79 -1.47 16.70 3.16
CA GLN A 79 -0.94 16.90 4.50
C GLN A 79 0.52 16.48 4.58
N LYS A 80 1.36 17.32 5.16
CA LYS A 80 2.73 16.93 5.50
C LYS A 80 2.73 16.02 6.72
N ASN A 81 3.43 14.90 6.60
CA ASN A 81 3.78 14.01 7.68
C ASN A 81 5.32 13.98 7.77
N ASN A 82 5.87 14.82 8.63
CA ASN A 82 7.29 15.16 8.68
C ASN A 82 7.82 15.63 7.30
N GLU A 83 8.69 14.86 6.64
CA GLU A 83 9.27 15.21 5.34
C GLU A 83 8.45 14.69 4.15
N HIS A 84 7.44 13.86 4.41
CA HIS A 84 6.61 13.25 3.38
C HIS A 84 5.22 13.88 3.29
N LEU A 85 4.58 13.67 2.15
CA LEU A 85 3.19 14.04 1.91
C LEU A 85 2.33 12.78 2.09
N ALA A 86 1.38 12.81 3.00
CA ALA A 86 0.35 11.78 3.10
C ALA A 86 -0.52 11.79 1.84
N GLY A 87 -1.08 10.64 1.47
CA GLY A 87 -1.95 10.55 0.30
C GLY A 87 -3.39 10.94 0.59
N VAL A 88 -4.32 10.20 -0.03
CA VAL A 88 -5.75 10.50 0.01
C VAL A 88 -6.36 10.31 1.40
N PHE A 89 -5.94 9.26 2.12
CA PHE A 89 -6.36 9.06 3.50
C PHE A 89 -5.17 9.03 4.44
N TYR A 90 -5.26 9.83 5.51
CA TYR A 90 -4.37 9.78 6.65
C TYR A 90 -5.20 9.59 7.92
N THR A 91 -5.06 8.44 8.54
CA THR A 91 -5.81 8.06 9.75
C THR A 91 -4.82 7.71 10.84
N GLU A 92 -4.83 8.46 11.91
CA GLU A 92 -3.91 8.28 13.02
C GLU A 92 -4.64 8.24 14.35
N ASN A 93 -4.20 7.35 15.24
CA ASN A 93 -4.74 7.24 16.62
C ASN A 93 -6.26 7.02 16.65
N ALA A 94 -6.83 6.36 15.66
CA ALA A 94 -8.26 6.12 15.54
C ALA A 94 -8.65 4.70 15.97
N ASN A 95 -9.88 4.58 16.49
CA ASN A 95 -10.46 3.30 16.86
C ASN A 95 -11.80 3.12 16.18
N ASN A 96 -12.13 1.87 15.78
CA ASN A 96 -13.37 1.53 15.09
C ASN A 96 -13.61 2.39 13.86
N VAL A 97 -12.71 2.30 12.89
CA VAL A 97 -12.72 3.10 11.66
C VAL A 97 -12.76 2.19 10.43
N SER A 98 -13.48 2.58 9.42
CA SER A 98 -13.60 1.75 8.22
C SER A 98 -13.71 2.53 6.91
N ILE A 99 -13.24 1.90 5.83
CA ILE A 99 -13.51 2.28 4.44
C ILE A 99 -14.22 1.09 3.79
N THR A 100 -15.42 1.32 3.25
CA THR A 100 -16.28 0.26 2.73
C THR A 100 -16.97 0.65 1.43
N GLY A 101 -17.57 -0.33 0.76
CA GLY A 101 -18.42 -0.11 -0.41
C GLY A 101 -17.68 -0.16 -1.76
N ASN A 102 -18.44 -0.21 -2.86
CA ASN A 102 -17.92 -0.51 -4.19
C ASN A 102 -17.43 0.75 -4.94
N GLY A 103 -16.59 1.55 -4.30
CA GLY A 103 -15.99 2.73 -4.92
C GLY A 103 -14.54 2.54 -5.33
N VAL A 104 -13.96 3.60 -5.85
CA VAL A 104 -12.59 3.65 -6.34
C VAL A 104 -11.82 4.80 -5.69
N ILE A 105 -10.61 4.52 -5.23
CA ILE A 105 -9.61 5.53 -4.89
C ILE A 105 -8.61 5.56 -6.04
N PHE A 106 -8.60 6.63 -6.83
CA PHE A 106 -7.77 6.77 -8.02
C PHE A 106 -6.60 7.71 -7.77
N GLY A 107 -5.39 7.14 -7.71
CA GLY A 107 -4.16 7.86 -7.34
C GLY A 107 -3.57 8.74 -8.44
N GLN A 108 -3.99 8.58 -9.70
CA GLN A 108 -3.38 9.27 -10.87
C GLN A 108 -1.86 9.09 -10.97
N GLY A 109 -1.35 7.92 -10.58
CA GLY A 109 0.08 7.68 -10.37
C GLY A 109 0.98 8.06 -11.54
N MET A 110 0.54 7.78 -12.76
CA MET A 110 1.33 8.12 -13.96
C MET A 110 1.49 9.64 -14.20
N GLU A 111 0.67 10.50 -13.59
CA GLU A 111 0.84 11.96 -13.69
C GLU A 111 2.06 12.45 -12.86
N PHE A 112 2.46 11.66 -11.88
CA PHE A 112 3.65 11.89 -11.05
C PHE A 112 4.92 11.21 -11.60
N MET A 113 4.90 10.77 -12.86
CA MET A 113 6.02 10.06 -13.50
C MET A 113 6.54 10.82 -14.70
N GLU A 114 7.84 10.64 -14.96
CA GLU A 114 8.46 11.01 -16.23
C GLU A 114 8.23 9.87 -17.24
N LYS A 115 7.11 9.89 -17.92
CA LYS A 115 6.54 8.76 -18.70
C LYS A 115 7.48 8.17 -19.76
N THR A 116 8.50 8.91 -20.16
CA THR A 116 9.46 8.51 -21.21
C THR A 116 10.88 8.20 -20.70
N VAL A 117 11.10 8.36 -19.39
CA VAL A 117 12.40 8.18 -18.76
C VAL A 117 12.39 6.95 -17.86
N ALA A 118 13.24 5.98 -18.18
CA ALA A 118 13.41 4.80 -17.33
C ALA A 118 14.11 5.16 -16.02
N LYS A 119 13.57 4.69 -14.91
CA LYS A 119 14.24 4.73 -13.61
C LYS A 119 15.48 3.86 -13.68
N ARG A 120 16.59 4.39 -13.22
CA ARG A 120 17.83 3.65 -12.99
C ARG A 120 18.19 3.74 -11.53
N ILE A 121 18.50 2.62 -10.93
CA ILE A 121 19.03 2.59 -9.56
C ILE A 121 20.53 2.91 -9.66
N VAL A 122 20.86 4.16 -9.40
CA VAL A 122 22.25 4.64 -9.41
C VAL A 122 22.92 4.19 -8.10
N GLY A 123 24.09 3.55 -8.21
CA GLY A 123 24.95 3.24 -7.07
C GLY A 123 24.69 1.93 -6.35
N ASP A 124 23.71 1.15 -6.72
CA ASP A 124 23.59 -0.19 -6.21
C ASP A 124 24.62 -1.11 -6.89
N VAL A 125 25.68 -1.36 -6.18
CA VAL A 125 26.83 -2.16 -6.63
C VAL A 125 26.53 -3.66 -6.62
N ASN A 126 25.36 -4.07 -6.15
CA ASN A 126 24.99 -5.47 -6.08
C ASN A 126 24.57 -6.00 -7.45
N ASN A 127 25.56 -6.09 -8.33
CA ASN A 127 25.46 -6.77 -9.63
C ASN A 127 24.97 -8.23 -9.56
N TYR A 128 24.66 -8.74 -8.38
CA TYR A 128 24.20 -10.11 -8.16
C TYR A 128 22.69 -10.25 -8.28
N ILE A 129 21.96 -9.16 -8.15
CA ILE A 129 20.49 -9.15 -8.06
C ILE A 129 19.84 -8.69 -9.37
N ARG A 130 20.66 -8.26 -10.34
CA ARG A 130 20.20 -7.69 -11.59
C ARG A 130 20.54 -8.57 -12.77
N GLN A 131 19.67 -8.51 -13.74
CA GLN A 131 19.98 -9.05 -15.05
C GLN A 131 21.22 -8.35 -15.58
N LYS A 132 22.31 -9.08 -15.72
CA LYS A 132 23.51 -8.59 -16.37
C LYS A 132 23.37 -8.47 -17.88
N PHE A 133 22.32 -9.09 -18.45
CA PHE A 133 22.09 -9.18 -19.86
C PHE A 133 20.65 -8.84 -20.17
N ASP A 134 20.42 -8.13 -21.26
CA ASP A 134 19.10 -7.94 -21.82
C ASP A 134 18.60 -9.27 -22.37
N PHE A 135 17.84 -10.01 -21.60
CA PHE A 135 17.20 -11.23 -22.05
C PHE A 135 16.12 -10.97 -23.11
N ARG A 136 15.62 -9.74 -23.12
CA ARG A 136 14.77 -9.21 -24.18
C ARG A 136 15.47 -8.02 -24.80
N LYS A 137 15.47 -7.97 -26.13
CA LYS A 137 15.88 -6.76 -26.85
C LYS A 137 14.81 -5.71 -26.61
N VAL A 138 15.11 -4.74 -25.75
CA VAL A 138 14.32 -3.52 -25.64
C VAL A 138 14.82 -2.58 -26.73
N GLU A 139 13.93 -2.04 -27.55
CA GLU A 139 14.30 -1.04 -28.53
C GLU A 139 14.93 0.17 -27.82
N LYS A 140 16.02 0.68 -28.39
CA LYS A 140 16.72 1.84 -27.84
C LYS A 140 15.75 3.02 -27.69
N GLY A 141 15.59 3.50 -26.46
CA GLY A 141 14.70 4.62 -26.13
C GLY A 141 13.29 4.21 -25.69
N THR A 142 13.00 2.91 -25.58
CA THR A 142 11.77 2.43 -24.95
C THR A 142 11.99 2.03 -23.51
N LEU A 143 10.94 2.08 -22.70
CA LEU A 143 10.99 1.64 -21.30
C LEU A 143 10.95 0.10 -21.16
N GLY A 144 10.47 -0.57 -22.19
CA GLY A 144 10.22 -2.01 -22.14
C GLY A 144 9.31 -2.36 -20.95
N ASP A 145 9.72 -3.34 -20.16
CA ASP A 145 9.05 -3.73 -18.90
C ASP A 145 9.63 -2.97 -17.68
N GLY A 146 10.57 -2.07 -17.88
CA GLY A 146 11.28 -1.36 -16.80
C GLY A 146 10.48 -0.24 -16.16
N PRO A 147 10.85 0.16 -14.93
CA PRO A 147 10.15 1.21 -14.23
C PRO A 147 10.39 2.59 -14.85
N VAL A 148 9.37 3.45 -14.78
CA VAL A 148 9.48 4.87 -15.12
C VAL A 148 10.17 5.65 -14.00
N ASN A 149 10.77 6.80 -14.34
CA ASN A 149 11.40 7.66 -13.34
C ASN A 149 10.32 8.50 -12.61
N PRO A 150 10.28 8.48 -11.27
CA PRO A 150 9.30 9.27 -10.52
C PRO A 150 9.72 10.74 -10.43
N LYS A 151 8.73 11.63 -10.46
CA LYS A 151 8.79 13.03 -10.02
C LYS A 151 8.41 13.12 -8.54
N ASP A 152 8.28 14.35 -8.05
CA ASP A 152 7.69 14.61 -6.74
C ASP A 152 6.25 14.07 -6.72
N ARG A 153 5.90 13.37 -5.65
CA ARG A 153 4.62 12.67 -5.49
C ARG A 153 4.25 12.57 -4.01
N PHE A 154 2.98 12.41 -3.71
CA PHE A 154 2.62 11.98 -2.37
C PHE A 154 3.08 10.53 -2.14
N HIS A 155 3.26 10.15 -0.89
CA HIS A 155 3.75 8.82 -0.53
C HIS A 155 2.56 7.85 -0.42
N GLN A 156 2.30 7.30 0.73
CA GLN A 156 1.27 6.27 0.88
C GLN A 156 -0.13 6.81 0.59
N MET A 157 -0.88 6.17 -0.30
CA MET A 157 -2.20 6.64 -0.72
C MET A 157 -3.26 6.54 0.38
N VAL A 158 -3.22 5.45 1.16
CA VAL A 158 -4.12 5.20 2.29
C VAL A 158 -3.29 4.79 3.50
N ILE A 159 -3.33 5.57 4.58
CA ILE A 159 -2.53 5.36 5.78
C ILE A 159 -3.42 5.14 7.00
N PHE A 160 -3.15 4.05 7.72
CA PHE A 160 -3.61 3.82 9.08
C PHE A 160 -2.41 3.68 10.01
N SER A 161 -2.24 4.62 10.93
CA SER A 161 -1.15 4.68 11.89
C SER A 161 -1.68 4.64 13.31
N ASN A 162 -1.17 3.72 14.14
CA ASN A 162 -1.57 3.56 15.54
C ASN A 162 -3.10 3.46 15.73
N CYS A 163 -3.75 2.66 14.88
CA CYS A 163 -5.20 2.47 14.88
C CYS A 163 -5.59 1.09 15.41
N THR A 164 -6.80 0.98 15.94
CA THR A 164 -7.38 -0.28 16.39
C THR A 164 -8.75 -0.50 15.78
N ASP A 165 -9.14 -1.76 15.56
CA ASP A 165 -10.43 -2.12 14.96
C ASP A 165 -10.67 -1.44 13.60
N VAL A 166 -9.72 -1.66 12.69
CA VAL A 166 -9.76 -1.12 11.31
C VAL A 166 -10.42 -2.13 10.37
N SER A 167 -11.35 -1.68 9.54
CA SER A 167 -11.97 -2.52 8.52
C SER A 167 -11.94 -1.86 7.13
N LEU A 168 -11.33 -2.53 6.18
CA LEU A 168 -11.22 -2.12 4.78
C LEU A 168 -11.93 -3.16 3.92
N SER A 169 -12.99 -2.78 3.19
CA SER A 169 -13.73 -3.78 2.40
C SER A 169 -14.38 -3.27 1.13
N ASP A 170 -14.36 -4.12 0.12
CA ASP A 170 -15.15 -4.04 -1.11
C ASP A 170 -14.77 -2.91 -2.09
N PHE A 171 -13.79 -2.08 -1.81
CA PHE A 171 -13.35 -0.99 -2.69
C PHE A 171 -12.13 -1.35 -3.54
N LYS A 172 -11.84 -0.49 -4.50
CA LYS A 172 -10.68 -0.60 -5.38
C LYS A 172 -9.75 0.61 -5.24
N CYS A 173 -8.43 0.34 -5.15
CA CYS A 173 -7.37 1.33 -5.32
C CYS A 173 -6.75 1.20 -6.71
N VAL A 174 -6.57 2.30 -7.41
CA VAL A 174 -6.07 2.31 -8.79
C VAL A 174 -4.94 3.33 -8.93
N ASP A 175 -3.89 2.90 -9.59
CA ASP A 175 -2.80 3.76 -10.07
C ASP A 175 -2.20 4.66 -8.97
N ALA A 176 -1.79 4.03 -7.86
CA ALA A 176 -1.09 4.73 -6.79
C ALA A 176 0.29 5.21 -7.26
N PRO A 177 0.70 6.45 -6.94
CA PRO A 177 2.02 6.95 -7.33
C PRO A 177 3.16 6.40 -6.48
N TYR A 178 2.86 5.89 -5.29
CA TYR A 178 3.77 5.28 -4.32
C TYR A 178 3.03 4.13 -3.62
N TRP A 179 3.37 3.72 -2.38
CA TRP A 179 2.67 2.66 -1.67
C TRP A 179 1.16 2.91 -1.60
N THR A 180 0.38 1.86 -1.81
CA THR A 180 -1.07 2.01 -1.90
C THR A 180 -1.72 2.06 -0.53
N ILE A 181 -1.58 1.00 0.27
CA ILE A 181 -2.16 0.92 1.62
C ILE A 181 -1.04 0.66 2.62
N LEU A 182 -0.91 1.54 3.61
CA LEU A 182 -0.02 1.36 4.73
C LEU A 182 -0.81 1.17 6.03
N ILE A 183 -0.58 0.05 6.69
CA ILE A 183 -1.11 -0.29 8.00
C ILE A 183 0.09 -0.40 8.94
N VAL A 184 0.30 0.61 9.76
CA VAL A 184 1.48 0.71 10.62
C VAL A 184 1.09 0.86 12.09
N HIS A 185 1.68 0.02 12.96
CA HIS A 185 1.42 0.01 14.39
C HIS A 185 -0.08 -0.13 14.75
N CYS A 186 -0.80 -0.94 13.96
CA CYS A 186 -2.24 -1.16 14.15
C CYS A 186 -2.52 -2.53 14.79
N ASP A 187 -3.67 -2.64 15.40
CA ASP A 187 -4.15 -3.88 16.00
C ASP A 187 -5.60 -4.18 15.61
N ARG A 188 -5.93 -5.46 15.37
CA ARG A 188 -7.26 -5.93 14.93
C ARG A 188 -7.70 -5.26 13.62
N VAL A 189 -6.98 -5.58 12.56
CA VAL A 189 -7.24 -5.06 11.21
C VAL A 189 -7.85 -6.14 10.33
N LYS A 190 -8.84 -5.76 9.55
CA LYS A 190 -9.45 -6.62 8.54
C LYS A 190 -9.38 -5.93 7.17
N VAL A 191 -8.83 -6.63 6.18
CA VAL A 191 -8.82 -6.22 4.77
C VAL A 191 -9.52 -7.33 3.98
N ASN A 192 -10.67 -7.04 3.40
CA ASN A 192 -11.46 -8.05 2.73
C ASN A 192 -12.02 -7.57 1.39
N LYS A 193 -11.84 -8.35 0.34
CA LYS A 193 -12.32 -8.04 -1.02
C LYS A 193 -11.83 -6.68 -1.56
N VAL A 194 -10.68 -6.24 -1.11
CA VAL A 194 -10.02 -5.05 -1.65
C VAL A 194 -9.28 -5.43 -2.92
N GLN A 195 -9.38 -4.58 -3.94
CA GLN A 195 -8.62 -4.71 -5.17
C GLN A 195 -7.60 -3.57 -5.28
N ILE A 196 -6.38 -3.91 -5.66
CA ILE A 196 -5.33 -2.94 -5.99
C ILE A 196 -4.89 -3.20 -7.43
N ASP A 197 -4.96 -2.18 -8.27
CA ASP A 197 -4.63 -2.25 -9.69
C ASP A 197 -3.75 -1.05 -10.07
N ASN A 198 -2.49 -1.16 -9.75
CA ASN A 198 -1.51 -0.14 -10.04
C ASN A 198 -0.90 -0.32 -11.42
N ASN A 199 -0.47 0.77 -12.02
CA ASN A 199 0.34 0.70 -13.22
C ASN A 199 1.69 0.04 -12.89
N LEU A 200 1.96 -1.08 -13.55
CA LEU A 200 3.13 -1.93 -13.27
C LEU A 200 4.47 -1.27 -13.59
N LEU A 201 4.48 -0.12 -14.26
CA LEU A 201 5.69 0.66 -14.54
C LEU A 201 6.02 1.68 -13.43
N ILE A 202 5.12 1.88 -12.46
CA ILE A 202 5.37 2.81 -11.35
C ILE A 202 6.20 2.12 -10.28
N PRO A 203 7.44 2.57 -10.02
CA PRO A 203 8.26 2.00 -8.95
C PRO A 203 7.72 2.40 -7.58
N ASN A 204 7.91 1.51 -6.59
CA ASN A 204 7.39 1.67 -5.23
C ASN A 204 5.86 1.82 -5.16
N SER A 205 5.11 1.29 -6.13
CA SER A 205 3.67 1.20 -6.04
C SER A 205 3.27 -0.13 -5.40
N ASP A 206 3.70 -0.32 -4.15
CA ASP A 206 3.40 -1.47 -3.32
C ASP A 206 1.89 -1.58 -3.08
N GLY A 207 1.41 -2.78 -2.81
CA GLY A 207 0.00 -3.00 -2.58
C GLY A 207 -0.42 -2.70 -1.15
N CYS A 208 -0.16 -3.62 -0.24
CA CYS A 208 -0.54 -3.49 1.16
C CYS A 208 0.66 -3.78 2.06
N ASP A 209 1.13 -2.74 2.72
CA ASP A 209 2.25 -2.78 3.66
C ASP A 209 1.73 -2.85 5.09
N ILE A 210 1.98 -3.97 5.76
CA ILE A 210 1.56 -4.25 7.14
C ILE A 210 2.81 -4.24 8.02
N ILE A 211 3.00 -3.14 8.73
CA ILE A 211 4.24 -2.85 9.43
C ILE A 211 4.00 -2.75 10.92
N SER A 212 4.80 -3.49 11.72
CA SER A 212 4.75 -3.45 13.19
C SER A 212 3.32 -3.58 13.75
N SER A 213 2.47 -4.33 13.05
CA SER A 213 1.04 -4.48 13.34
C SER A 213 0.72 -5.90 13.79
N SER A 214 -0.41 -6.08 14.47
CA SER A 214 -0.82 -7.37 15.02
C SER A 214 -2.28 -7.69 14.77
N ASN A 215 -2.62 -8.99 14.75
CA ASN A 215 -3.98 -9.48 14.59
C ASN A 215 -4.64 -8.95 13.30
N VAL A 216 -3.96 -9.18 12.18
CA VAL A 216 -4.40 -8.72 10.85
C VAL A 216 -4.92 -9.88 10.02
N ASN A 217 -6.07 -9.70 9.39
CA ASN A 217 -6.65 -10.64 8.44
C ASN A 217 -6.83 -9.99 7.08
N VAL A 218 -6.21 -10.55 6.05
CA VAL A 218 -6.35 -10.15 4.65
C VAL A 218 -7.00 -11.30 3.89
N SER A 219 -8.14 -11.08 3.26
CA SER A 219 -8.85 -12.16 2.57
C SER A 219 -9.57 -11.72 1.30
N ASP A 220 -9.68 -12.62 0.35
CA ASP A 220 -10.41 -12.43 -0.90
C ASP A 220 -9.92 -11.23 -1.73
N CYS A 221 -8.64 -10.87 -1.61
CA CYS A 221 -8.05 -9.69 -2.22
C CYS A 221 -7.32 -9.99 -3.53
N ILE A 222 -7.25 -8.99 -4.42
CA ILE A 222 -6.52 -9.07 -5.69
C ILE A 222 -5.61 -7.87 -5.79
N PHE A 223 -4.29 -8.07 -5.76
CA PHE A 223 -3.31 -7.00 -5.85
C PHE A 223 -2.42 -7.17 -7.08
N SER A 224 -2.34 -6.12 -7.91
CA SER A 224 -1.46 -6.01 -9.06
C SER A 224 -0.62 -4.73 -8.92
N CYS A 225 0.69 -4.87 -8.71
CA CYS A 225 1.54 -3.80 -8.18
C CYS A 225 2.85 -3.68 -8.95
N GLY A 226 3.33 -2.44 -9.09
CA GLY A 226 4.63 -2.15 -9.68
C GLY A 226 5.80 -2.37 -8.73
N ASP A 227 5.53 -2.64 -7.46
CA ASP A 227 6.49 -3.12 -6.46
C ASP A 227 5.85 -4.26 -5.65
N ASP A 228 6.21 -4.49 -4.38
CA ASP A 228 5.75 -5.62 -3.59
C ASP A 228 4.21 -5.62 -3.43
N ALA A 229 3.54 -6.79 -3.62
CA ALA A 229 2.07 -6.80 -3.56
C ALA A 229 1.54 -6.82 -2.11
N ILE A 230 2.18 -7.60 -1.24
CA ILE A 230 1.93 -7.54 0.21
C ILE A 230 3.25 -7.60 0.96
N VAL A 231 3.43 -6.68 1.91
CA VAL A 231 4.62 -6.59 2.75
C VAL A 231 4.25 -6.78 4.21
N LEU A 232 5.00 -7.64 4.89
CA LEU A 232 4.87 -7.86 6.33
C LEU A 232 6.23 -7.61 6.98
N ALA A 233 6.28 -6.63 7.86
CA ALA A 233 7.52 -6.28 8.54
C ALA A 233 7.28 -5.84 10.00
N GLY A 234 8.29 -6.01 10.83
CA GLY A 234 8.39 -5.43 12.16
C GLY A 234 9.74 -4.75 12.28
N TYR A 235 9.78 -3.48 12.65
CA TYR A 235 11.02 -2.73 12.71
C TYR A 235 11.56 -2.61 14.13
N ALA A 236 12.86 -2.79 14.29
CA ALA A 236 13.59 -2.63 15.56
C ALA A 236 14.21 -1.24 15.72
N HIS A 237 14.46 -0.57 14.63
CA HIS A 237 15.00 0.78 14.56
C HIS A 237 14.12 1.62 13.64
N HIS A 238 14.53 2.84 13.37
CA HIS A 238 13.75 3.72 12.51
C HIS A 238 13.42 3.04 11.18
N PHE A 239 12.15 2.87 10.94
CA PHE A 239 11.65 2.67 9.60
C PHE A 239 12.16 3.85 8.79
N GLY A 240 12.96 3.67 7.76
CA GLY A 240 13.59 4.76 7.00
C GLY A 240 12.64 5.83 6.42
N ASP A 241 11.37 5.79 6.82
CA ASP A 241 10.36 6.80 6.54
C ASP A 241 10.27 7.78 7.71
N PRO A 242 10.65 9.06 7.53
CA PRO A 242 10.62 10.07 8.60
C PRO A 242 9.26 10.26 9.25
N GLY A 243 8.17 9.88 8.58
CA GLY A 243 6.82 9.96 9.12
C GLY A 243 6.54 8.99 10.27
N PHE A 244 7.38 7.95 10.44
CA PHE A 244 7.11 6.85 11.37
C PHE A 244 8.31 6.51 12.26
N LYS A 245 9.05 7.52 12.67
CA LYS A 245 10.34 7.38 13.37
C LYS A 245 10.31 6.54 14.65
N ASP A 246 9.23 6.56 15.37
CA ASP A 246 9.14 5.97 16.72
C ASP A 246 8.30 4.70 16.76
N ILE A 247 7.98 4.11 15.61
CA ILE A 247 7.17 2.91 15.54
C ILE A 247 8.06 1.67 15.57
N LEU A 248 8.41 1.25 16.78
CA LEU A 248 9.29 0.14 17.06
C LEU A 248 8.50 -1.02 17.66
N ASN A 249 7.87 -1.85 16.83
CA ASN A 249 7.08 -2.97 17.33
C ASN A 249 7.30 -4.25 16.53
N SER A 250 7.11 -5.35 17.24
CA SER A 250 6.99 -6.67 16.61
C SER A 250 5.72 -6.74 15.78
N SER A 251 5.75 -7.57 14.77
CA SER A 251 4.58 -7.89 13.95
C SER A 251 4.19 -9.35 14.19
N LYS A 252 2.90 -9.62 14.46
CA LYS A 252 2.44 -10.98 14.79
C LYS A 252 0.99 -11.25 14.45
N ASN A 253 0.66 -12.55 14.32
CA ASN A 253 -0.70 -13.02 14.12
C ASN A 253 -1.34 -12.43 12.87
N ILE A 254 -0.75 -12.70 11.71
CA ILE A 254 -1.25 -12.22 10.42
C ILE A 254 -1.70 -13.41 9.59
N ASN A 255 -2.92 -13.35 9.09
CA ASN A 255 -3.50 -14.34 8.19
C ASN A 255 -3.78 -13.70 6.82
N VAL A 256 -3.36 -14.37 5.76
CA VAL A 256 -3.62 -13.99 4.37
C VAL A 256 -4.25 -15.21 3.68
N ASP A 257 -5.48 -15.09 3.25
CA ASP A 257 -6.22 -16.21 2.67
C ASP A 257 -6.96 -15.84 1.40
N ASN A 258 -7.03 -16.77 0.46
CA ASN A 258 -7.78 -16.64 -0.79
C ASN A 258 -7.46 -15.37 -1.59
N CYS A 259 -6.15 -15.07 -1.78
CA CYS A 259 -5.70 -13.87 -2.46
C CYS A 259 -4.97 -14.18 -3.77
N ILE A 260 -4.98 -13.21 -4.67
CA ILE A 260 -4.28 -13.26 -5.96
C ILE A 260 -3.31 -12.10 -6.04
N PHE A 261 -2.03 -12.38 -6.31
CA PHE A 261 -0.98 -11.38 -6.33
C PHE A 261 -0.21 -11.37 -7.66
N ARG A 262 0.08 -10.18 -8.13
CA ARG A 262 0.96 -9.89 -9.25
C ARG A 262 1.88 -8.74 -8.89
N SER A 263 3.20 -8.89 -9.09
CA SER A 263 4.17 -7.89 -8.66
C SER A 263 5.35 -7.78 -9.63
N ARG A 264 5.85 -6.57 -9.79
CA ARG A 264 7.15 -6.33 -10.45
C ARG A 264 8.34 -6.47 -9.51
N SER A 265 8.09 -6.68 -8.22
CA SER A 265 9.05 -7.01 -7.18
C SER A 265 8.68 -8.35 -6.54
N SER A 266 8.31 -8.40 -5.27
CA SER A 266 7.90 -9.63 -4.60
C SER A 266 6.36 -9.67 -4.43
N ALA A 267 5.73 -10.77 -4.81
CA ALA A 267 4.30 -10.93 -4.55
C ALA A 267 4.00 -10.99 -3.04
N ILE A 268 4.85 -11.69 -2.28
CA ILE A 268 4.82 -11.70 -0.82
C ILE A 268 6.23 -11.35 -0.34
N ARG A 269 6.35 -10.27 0.44
CA ARG A 269 7.59 -9.91 1.11
C ARG A 269 7.42 -10.00 2.62
N ILE A 270 8.31 -10.72 3.28
CA ILE A 270 8.37 -10.81 4.73
C ILE A 270 9.74 -10.34 5.18
N GLY A 271 9.75 -9.28 5.97
CA GLY A 271 10.96 -8.67 6.45
C GLY A 271 11.53 -7.57 5.55
N GLY A 272 12.76 -7.18 5.77
CA GLY A 272 13.42 -6.05 5.09
C GLY A 272 14.62 -5.55 5.87
N TRP A 273 14.71 -4.25 6.11
CA TRP A 273 15.76 -3.63 6.90
C TRP A 273 15.37 -3.47 8.36
N ASP A 274 16.33 -3.43 9.27
CA ASP A 274 16.18 -3.09 10.69
C ASP A 274 15.04 -3.80 11.42
N GLN A 275 15.07 -5.12 11.42
CA GLN A 275 13.92 -5.92 11.82
C GLN A 275 13.85 -6.23 13.30
N ASN A 276 12.60 -6.23 13.78
CA ASN A 276 12.19 -6.79 15.07
C ASN A 276 11.68 -8.23 14.89
N HIS A 277 10.96 -8.75 15.87
CA HIS A 277 10.39 -10.09 15.81
C HIS A 277 9.11 -10.11 14.96
N MET A 278 9.04 -11.10 14.08
CA MET A 278 7.88 -11.38 13.22
C MET A 278 7.46 -12.83 13.44
N SER A 279 6.20 -13.04 13.79
CA SER A 279 5.76 -14.40 14.13
C SER A 279 4.28 -14.68 13.85
N ASN A 280 3.98 -15.96 13.66
CA ASN A 280 2.62 -16.49 13.50
C ASN A 280 1.93 -15.93 12.26
N TYR A 281 2.54 -16.10 11.10
CA TYR A 281 1.94 -15.74 9.82
C TYR A 281 1.43 -16.99 9.10
N ASN A 282 0.21 -16.91 8.60
CA ASN A 282 -0.38 -17.96 7.81
C ASN A 282 -0.80 -17.41 6.43
N PHE A 283 -0.32 -18.06 5.39
CA PHE A 283 -0.72 -17.82 4.01
C PHE A 283 -1.39 -19.07 3.47
N ASN A 284 -2.61 -18.97 3.01
CA ASN A 284 -3.36 -20.09 2.49
C ASN A 284 -4.14 -19.72 1.23
N ASN A 285 -4.26 -20.64 0.28
CA ASN A 285 -4.99 -20.43 -0.97
C ASN A 285 -4.52 -19.19 -1.76
N ILE A 286 -3.21 -19.04 -1.96
CA ILE A 286 -2.67 -17.88 -2.67
C ILE A 286 -2.27 -18.26 -4.09
N THR A 287 -2.67 -17.45 -5.05
CA THR A 287 -2.19 -17.52 -6.43
C THR A 287 -1.29 -16.34 -6.73
N ILE A 288 -0.05 -16.63 -7.09
CA ILE A 288 0.93 -15.64 -7.55
C ILE A 288 1.17 -15.89 -9.04
N TYR A 289 1.06 -14.85 -9.87
CA TYR A 289 1.29 -14.96 -11.30
C TYR A 289 2.06 -13.76 -11.84
N ASP A 290 2.77 -13.96 -12.95
CA ASP A 290 3.53 -12.92 -13.68
C ASP A 290 4.33 -11.97 -12.76
N SER A 291 4.95 -12.54 -11.72
CA SER A 291 5.69 -11.78 -10.70
C SER A 291 7.20 -11.93 -10.88
N ASN A 292 7.97 -10.89 -10.53
CA ASN A 292 9.43 -10.93 -10.63
C ASN A 292 10.06 -11.77 -9.50
N CYS A 293 9.43 -11.81 -8.33
CA CYS A 293 9.70 -12.72 -7.24
C CYS A 293 8.38 -13.20 -6.64
N GLY A 294 8.27 -14.47 -6.28
CA GLY A 294 7.06 -14.99 -5.64
C GLY A 294 7.03 -14.67 -4.16
N ILE A 295 7.77 -15.43 -3.36
CA ILE A 295 7.88 -15.24 -1.91
C ILE A 295 9.32 -14.81 -1.59
N ASN A 296 9.46 -13.69 -0.88
CA ASN A 296 10.74 -13.14 -0.44
C ASN A 296 10.77 -13.01 1.08
N LEU A 297 11.52 -13.90 1.75
CA LEU A 297 11.80 -13.83 3.18
C LEU A 297 13.21 -13.28 3.37
N THR A 298 13.31 -12.11 3.98
CA THR A 298 14.61 -11.49 4.25
C THR A 298 14.73 -11.12 5.71
N VAL A 299 15.63 -11.80 6.42
CA VAL A 299 16.02 -11.44 7.79
C VAL A 299 17.32 -10.68 7.73
N ARG A 300 17.39 -9.58 8.46
CA ARG A 300 18.62 -8.80 8.66
C ARG A 300 18.88 -8.56 10.14
N ASP A 301 20.14 -8.46 10.47
CA ASP A 301 20.65 -8.09 11.80
C ASP A 301 20.13 -8.98 12.94
N SER A 302 19.50 -8.39 13.96
CA SER A 302 19.01 -9.10 15.14
C SER A 302 17.55 -9.53 15.05
N GLY A 303 16.87 -9.28 13.94
CA GLY A 303 15.47 -9.66 13.74
C GLY A 303 15.26 -11.17 13.69
N SER A 304 14.02 -11.59 13.90
CA SER A 304 13.64 -12.99 13.75
C SER A 304 12.31 -13.17 13.03
N ILE A 305 12.21 -14.23 12.25
CA ILE A 305 10.97 -14.67 11.60
C ILE A 305 10.66 -16.07 12.13
N GLN A 306 9.49 -16.28 12.74
CA GLN A 306 9.11 -17.52 13.38
C GLN A 306 7.68 -17.92 13.06
N ASN A 307 7.41 -19.23 12.97
CA ASN A 307 6.08 -19.78 12.78
C ASN A 307 5.36 -19.21 11.54
N ILE A 308 6.02 -19.28 10.40
CA ILE A 308 5.43 -18.88 9.11
C ILE A 308 4.95 -20.14 8.39
N ASN A 309 3.68 -20.15 8.06
CA ASN A 309 3.05 -21.25 7.33
C ASN A 309 2.59 -20.79 5.94
N PHE A 310 2.92 -21.59 4.94
CA PHE A 310 2.42 -21.44 3.56
C PHE A 310 1.72 -22.75 3.16
N ALA A 311 0.46 -22.66 2.81
CA ALA A 311 -0.35 -23.79 2.37
C ALA A 311 -1.13 -23.44 1.10
N ASN A 312 -1.26 -24.39 0.18
CA ASN A 312 -2.03 -24.23 -1.05
C ASN A 312 -1.58 -23.00 -1.88
N ILE A 313 -0.27 -22.88 -2.10
CA ILE A 313 0.32 -21.74 -2.84
C ILE A 313 0.63 -22.18 -4.27
N ARG A 314 0.11 -21.46 -5.23
CA ARG A 314 0.49 -21.55 -6.65
C ARG A 314 1.35 -20.36 -7.03
N ILE A 315 2.54 -20.62 -7.59
CA ILE A 315 3.50 -19.57 -7.94
C ILE A 315 3.91 -19.70 -9.40
N GLU A 316 3.75 -18.61 -10.14
CA GLU A 316 4.30 -18.39 -11.46
C GLU A 316 5.13 -17.11 -11.43
N THR A 317 6.43 -17.21 -11.71
CA THR A 317 7.34 -16.07 -11.77
C THR A 317 8.03 -16.00 -13.10
N ARG A 318 8.42 -14.81 -13.47
CA ARG A 318 9.31 -14.56 -14.60
C ARG A 318 10.22 -13.37 -14.32
N MET A 319 11.38 -13.40 -14.94
CA MET A 319 12.30 -12.28 -14.94
C MET A 319 11.75 -11.15 -15.83
N HIS A 320 11.61 -9.96 -15.25
CA HIS A 320 11.20 -8.74 -15.97
C HIS A 320 12.42 -7.92 -16.38
N THR A 321 12.36 -7.28 -17.54
CA THR A 321 13.43 -6.39 -18.02
C THR A 321 13.38 -5.05 -17.29
N GLY A 322 14.55 -4.43 -17.07
CA GLY A 322 14.70 -3.15 -16.37
C GLY A 322 15.16 -3.29 -14.93
N ASP A 323 15.24 -2.17 -14.23
CA ASP A 323 15.77 -2.09 -12.86
C ASP A 323 14.71 -2.42 -11.79
N TRP A 324 14.16 -3.62 -11.86
CA TRP A 324 13.23 -4.18 -10.88
C TRP A 324 13.96 -4.99 -9.81
N TRP A 325 13.30 -5.17 -8.66
CA TRP A 325 13.77 -6.06 -7.61
C TRP A 325 13.38 -7.51 -7.88
N GLY A 326 14.34 -8.44 -7.68
CA GLY A 326 14.13 -9.86 -7.94
C GLY A 326 14.68 -10.31 -9.30
N ASN A 327 14.78 -11.63 -9.49
CA ASN A 327 15.38 -12.27 -10.67
C ASN A 327 14.56 -13.46 -11.18
N GLY A 328 13.26 -13.44 -11.00
CA GLY A 328 12.36 -14.52 -11.36
C GLY A 328 12.30 -15.65 -10.33
N GLU A 329 12.76 -15.43 -9.10
CA GLU A 329 12.76 -16.46 -8.08
C GLU A 329 11.34 -16.78 -7.58
N PRO A 330 10.87 -18.02 -7.64
CA PRO A 330 9.59 -18.38 -7.03
C PRO A 330 9.63 -18.25 -5.50
N ILE A 331 10.74 -18.60 -4.88
CA ILE A 331 10.97 -18.44 -3.43
C ILE A 331 12.41 -18.00 -3.21
N LYS A 332 12.56 -16.91 -2.48
CA LYS A 332 13.84 -16.35 -2.05
C LYS A 332 13.88 -16.29 -0.53
N ILE A 333 14.89 -16.87 0.07
CA ILE A 333 15.14 -16.83 1.52
C ILE A 333 16.54 -16.32 1.73
N SER A 334 16.68 -15.26 2.50
CA SER A 334 17.99 -14.69 2.83
C SER A 334 18.08 -14.25 4.27
N ALA A 335 19.23 -14.54 4.90
CA ALA A 335 19.62 -14.02 6.19
C ALA A 335 20.91 -13.22 5.98
N LEU A 336 20.86 -11.93 6.23
CA LEU A 336 21.96 -11.02 5.97
C LEU A 336 22.39 -10.33 7.26
N ARG A 337 23.65 -10.47 7.59
CA ARG A 337 24.28 -9.63 8.62
C ARG A 337 24.78 -8.37 7.92
N LEU A 338 24.27 -7.21 8.28
CA LEU A 338 24.89 -5.96 7.83
C LEU A 338 26.28 -5.90 8.48
N SER A 339 27.29 -5.85 7.65
CA SER A 339 28.65 -5.72 8.15
C SER A 339 28.81 -4.35 8.81
N LEU A 340 29.57 -4.31 9.90
CA LEU A 340 29.95 -3.11 10.67
C LEU A 340 30.75 -2.06 9.87
N ILE A 341 30.64 -2.05 8.55
CA ILE A 341 31.40 -1.14 7.66
C ILE A 341 30.76 0.27 7.58
N HIS A 342 29.73 0.53 8.36
CA HIS A 342 29.15 1.88 8.47
C HIS A 342 29.35 2.53 9.84
N ILE A 343 30.45 2.20 10.49
CA ILE A 343 30.92 3.00 11.63
C ILE A 343 31.92 4.02 11.14
#